data_1a052a5c8aadf30565db6b70572cadd0
#
_entry.id   1a052a5c8aadf30565db6b70572cadd0
#
_cell.length_a   1.000
_cell.length_b   1.000
_cell.length_c   1.000
_cell.angle_alpha   90.00
_cell.angle_beta   90.00
_cell.angle_gamma   90.00
#
_symmetry.space_group_name_H-M   'P 1'
#
loop_
_entity.id
_entity.type
_entity.pdbx_description
1 polymer ?
#
loop_
_entity_poly.entity_id
_entity_poly.type
_entity_poly.pdbx_seq_one_letter_code
_entity_poly.pdbx_strand_id
1 'polypeptide(L)'
;AKLEARLGTVLLHREPRGVRMTEAGRLLLARAYDILALTQASLNEVEALRREPQGEIAIGLPSSTAAVAALPIIEHLSARYPKLRLRVVEAFSSYLWNWLQSGDIDMAVVFDRAATMDLHCTPMAQETMHLVSRRDARAGKGVVRMRTLGEYPLAMPSRANGFRAALESHAERHGTVLDVALEIDAGHQLVRLVASGRYHSVLAPCAVRDEIEARQVIARP
;
A
#
# COMPACT_ATOMS: atom_id res chain seq x y z
N ALA A 1 31.80 11.03 20.78
CA ALA A 1 32.58 11.12 22.01
C ALA A 1 31.96 10.40 23.22
N LYS A 2 30.98 10.96 23.95
CA LYS A 2 30.43 10.26 25.16
C LYS A 2 29.76 8.93 24.83
N LEU A 3 28.99 8.84 23.76
CA LEU A 3 28.28 7.63 23.35
C LEU A 3 29.25 6.55 22.86
N GLU A 4 30.24 6.91 22.06
CA GLU A 4 31.28 6.03 21.56
C GLU A 4 32.12 5.43 22.69
N ALA A 5 32.48 6.26 23.68
CA ALA A 5 33.20 5.82 24.87
C ALA A 5 32.40 4.79 25.70
N ARG A 6 31.06 4.98 25.78
CA ARG A 6 30.18 4.08 26.52
C ARG A 6 29.94 2.75 25.78
N LEU A 7 29.97 2.76 24.45
CA LEU A 7 29.78 1.59 23.61
C LEU A 7 31.08 0.88 23.24
N GLY A 8 32.25 1.48 23.52
CA GLY A 8 33.55 0.96 23.17
C GLY A 8 33.79 0.88 21.64
N THR A 9 33.04 1.64 20.84
CA THR A 9 33.02 1.54 19.38
C THR A 9 32.89 2.92 18.74
N VAL A 10 33.66 3.12 17.64
CA VAL A 10 33.57 4.35 16.83
C VAL A 10 32.31 4.33 15.99
N LEU A 11 31.49 5.37 16.10
CA LEU A 11 30.23 5.51 15.36
C LEU A 11 30.36 6.44 14.14
N LEU A 12 31.30 7.41 14.23
CA LEU A 12 31.48 8.45 13.23
C LEU A 12 32.96 8.59 12.87
N HIS A 13 33.27 8.55 11.58
CA HIS A 13 34.55 8.99 11.03
C HIS A 13 34.52 10.46 10.70
N ARG A 14 35.43 11.24 11.25
CA ARG A 14 35.59 12.68 10.91
C ARG A 14 36.53 12.77 9.72
N GLU A 15 36.09 13.34 8.64
CA GLU A 15 36.82 13.57 7.42
C GLU A 15 36.95 15.10 7.18
N PRO A 16 37.98 15.56 6.43
CA PRO A 16 38.14 16.99 6.15
C PRO A 16 36.93 17.67 5.48
N ARG A 17 36.07 16.88 4.84
CA ARG A 17 34.90 17.35 4.12
C ARG A 17 33.56 16.97 4.82
N GLY A 18 33.60 16.55 6.09
CA GLY A 18 32.38 16.21 6.83
C GLY A 18 32.51 15.00 7.75
N VAL A 19 31.38 14.37 8.02
CA VAL A 19 31.30 13.21 8.93
C VAL A 19 30.68 12.05 8.18
N ARG A 20 31.27 10.86 8.27
CA ARG A 20 30.75 9.61 7.70
C ARG A 20 30.44 8.61 8.83
N MET A 21 29.27 8.01 8.78
CA MET A 21 28.89 6.97 9.76
C MET A 21 29.63 5.65 9.49
N THR A 22 30.04 4.98 10.57
CA THR A 22 30.45 3.59 10.55
C THR A 22 29.24 2.67 10.41
N GLU A 23 29.45 1.37 10.22
CA GLU A 23 28.37 0.38 10.25
C GLU A 23 27.65 0.37 11.61
N ALA A 24 28.43 0.41 12.72
CA ALA A 24 27.89 0.57 14.07
C ALA A 24 27.12 1.88 14.25
N GLY A 25 27.57 2.96 13.60
CA GLY A 25 26.88 4.24 13.59
C GLY A 25 25.50 4.16 12.91
N ARG A 26 25.43 3.51 11.75
CA ARG A 26 24.15 3.30 11.02
C ARG A 26 23.18 2.43 11.81
N LEU A 27 23.68 1.33 12.39
CA LEU A 27 22.87 0.46 13.24
C LEU A 27 22.31 1.21 14.45
N LEU A 28 23.16 1.95 15.14
CA LEU A 28 22.73 2.73 16.31
C LEU A 28 21.74 3.84 15.93
N LEU A 29 21.93 4.51 14.80
CA LEU A 29 21.03 5.55 14.32
C LEU A 29 19.64 4.98 14.06
N ALA A 30 19.52 3.84 13.37
CA ALA A 30 18.26 3.17 13.14
C ALA A 30 17.54 2.85 14.48
N ARG A 31 18.29 2.28 15.45
CA ARG A 31 17.75 1.98 16.78
C ARG A 31 17.40 3.23 17.59
N ALA A 32 18.14 4.32 17.42
CA ALA A 32 17.82 5.58 18.07
C ALA A 32 16.47 6.16 17.56
N TYR A 33 16.20 6.05 16.28
CA TYR A 33 14.90 6.42 15.72
C TYR A 33 13.77 5.54 16.27
N ASP A 34 13.95 4.23 16.36
CA ASP A 34 12.96 3.31 16.95
C ASP A 34 12.65 3.70 18.43
N ILE A 35 13.68 4.01 19.21
CA ILE A 35 13.55 4.41 20.62
C ILE A 35 12.82 5.75 20.73
N LEU A 36 13.19 6.74 19.94
CA LEU A 36 12.56 8.06 19.94
C LEU A 36 11.10 7.96 19.50
N ALA A 37 10.80 7.19 18.46
CA ALA A 37 9.43 6.95 18.01
C ALA A 37 8.59 6.26 19.10
N LEU A 38 9.14 5.23 19.77
CA LEU A 38 8.45 4.55 20.88
C LEU A 38 8.22 5.49 22.06
N THR A 39 9.19 6.33 22.38
CA THR A 39 9.07 7.32 23.45
C THR A 39 7.96 8.31 23.13
N GLN A 40 7.93 8.84 21.91
CA GLN A 40 6.90 9.77 21.47
C GLN A 40 5.51 9.10 21.46
N ALA A 41 5.41 7.87 20.97
CA ALA A 41 4.18 7.10 21.00
C ALA A 41 3.66 6.93 22.44
N SER A 42 4.55 6.56 23.39
CA SER A 42 4.17 6.41 24.80
C SER A 42 3.70 7.72 25.44
N LEU A 43 4.34 8.84 25.11
CA LEU A 43 3.88 10.17 25.57
C LEU A 43 2.51 10.51 24.99
N ASN A 44 2.30 10.25 23.70
CA ASN A 44 1.02 10.46 23.02
C ASN A 44 -0.09 9.57 23.61
N GLU A 45 0.21 8.30 23.92
CA GLU A 45 -0.74 7.39 24.57
C GLU A 45 -1.17 7.90 25.96
N VAL A 46 -0.21 8.39 26.76
CA VAL A 46 -0.52 8.98 28.07
C VAL A 46 -1.33 10.27 27.95
N GLU A 47 -1.01 11.10 26.94
CA GLU A 47 -1.80 12.31 26.66
C GLU A 47 -3.21 11.98 26.15
N ALA A 48 -3.35 10.96 25.32
CA ALA A 48 -4.63 10.48 24.81
C ALA A 48 -5.57 9.98 25.91
N LEU A 49 -5.02 9.46 27.02
CA LEU A 49 -5.82 9.11 28.21
C LEU A 49 -6.43 10.34 28.89
N ARG A 50 -5.89 11.52 28.65
CA ARG A 50 -6.32 12.77 29.32
C ARG A 50 -7.18 13.66 28.43
N ARG A 51 -7.12 13.49 27.11
CA ARG A 51 -7.81 14.35 26.13
C ARG A 51 -8.52 13.51 25.08
N GLU A 52 -9.71 13.92 24.75
CA GLU A 52 -10.41 13.40 23.58
C GLU A 52 -9.62 13.79 22.32
N PRO A 53 -9.27 12.84 21.42
CA PRO A 53 -8.59 13.14 20.17
C PRO A 53 -9.31 14.22 19.39
N GLN A 54 -8.57 15.24 18.95
CA GLN A 54 -9.09 16.35 18.17
C GLN A 54 -8.03 16.85 17.17
N GLY A 55 -8.47 17.55 16.15
CA GLY A 55 -7.60 18.05 15.08
C GLY A 55 -7.95 17.40 13.75
N GLU A 56 -7.03 17.44 12.80
CA GLU A 56 -7.20 16.87 11.47
C GLU A 56 -6.31 15.65 11.30
N ILE A 57 -6.82 14.65 10.59
CA ILE A 57 -6.06 13.46 10.17
C ILE A 57 -6.42 13.11 8.74
N ALA A 58 -5.40 12.85 7.93
CA ALA A 58 -5.53 12.44 6.53
C ALA A 58 -5.10 10.99 6.35
N ILE A 59 -6.01 10.15 5.87
CA ILE A 59 -5.78 8.72 5.65
C ILE A 59 -5.85 8.42 4.15
N GLY A 60 -4.78 7.82 3.61
CA GLY A 60 -4.70 7.34 2.24
C GLY A 60 -5.04 5.86 2.12
N LEU A 61 -5.92 5.51 1.20
CA LEU A 61 -6.32 4.13 0.93
C LEU A 61 -6.18 3.82 -0.57
N PRO A 62 -5.56 2.69 -0.96
CA PRO A 62 -5.68 2.18 -2.33
C PRO A 62 -7.14 1.86 -2.65
N SER A 63 -7.51 1.97 -3.92
CA SER A 63 -8.91 1.77 -4.38
C SER A 63 -9.51 0.45 -3.89
N SER A 64 -8.74 -0.64 -3.92
CA SER A 64 -9.18 -1.96 -3.43
C SER A 64 -9.47 -1.96 -1.94
N THR A 65 -8.62 -1.31 -1.16
CA THR A 65 -8.80 -1.18 0.29
C THR A 65 -9.91 -0.19 0.61
N ALA A 66 -10.01 0.92 -0.11
CA ALA A 66 -11.06 1.93 0.06
C ALA A 66 -12.46 1.33 -0.14
N ALA A 67 -12.62 0.47 -1.14
CA ALA A 67 -13.88 -0.22 -1.43
C ALA A 67 -14.47 -0.97 -0.22
N VAL A 68 -13.62 -1.53 0.64
CA VAL A 68 -14.08 -2.33 1.79
C VAL A 68 -13.89 -1.65 3.15
N ALA A 69 -12.95 -0.71 3.26
CA ALA A 69 -12.53 -0.18 4.56
C ALA A 69 -12.86 1.31 4.76
N ALA A 70 -13.06 2.10 3.69
CA ALA A 70 -13.26 3.54 3.84
C ALA A 70 -14.50 3.86 4.68
N LEU A 71 -15.66 3.31 4.32
CA LEU A 71 -16.90 3.58 5.04
C LEU A 71 -16.85 3.11 6.51
N PRO A 72 -16.45 1.86 6.84
CA PRO A 72 -16.28 1.43 8.22
C PRO A 72 -15.32 2.30 9.04
N ILE A 73 -14.21 2.76 8.45
CA ILE A 73 -13.24 3.64 9.12
C ILE A 73 -13.91 4.99 9.41
N ILE A 74 -14.58 5.59 8.42
CA ILE A 74 -15.26 6.88 8.57
C ILE A 74 -16.33 6.80 9.67
N GLU A 75 -17.20 5.80 9.61
CA GLU A 75 -18.28 5.61 10.59
C GLU A 75 -17.72 5.42 12.01
N HIS A 76 -16.72 4.54 12.16
CA HIS A 76 -16.12 4.25 13.47
C HIS A 76 -15.43 5.49 14.05
N LEU A 77 -14.60 6.17 13.28
CA LEU A 77 -13.85 7.33 13.77
C LEU A 77 -14.77 8.52 14.04
N SER A 78 -15.76 8.78 13.18
CA SER A 78 -16.72 9.87 13.38
C SER A 78 -17.60 9.66 14.63
N ALA A 79 -18.01 8.43 14.89
CA ALA A 79 -18.78 8.10 16.09
C ALA A 79 -17.95 8.14 17.37
N ARG A 80 -16.71 7.67 17.31
CA ARG A 80 -15.85 7.53 18.49
C ARG A 80 -15.11 8.81 18.85
N TYR A 81 -14.77 9.65 17.84
CA TYR A 81 -13.96 10.86 17.97
C TYR A 81 -14.59 12.04 17.23
N PRO A 82 -15.71 12.61 17.74
CA PRO A 82 -16.47 13.64 17.03
C PRO A 82 -15.74 14.97 16.85
N LYS A 83 -14.62 15.19 17.56
CA LYS A 83 -13.77 16.37 17.41
C LYS A 83 -12.64 16.19 16.39
N LEU A 84 -12.51 14.97 15.82
CA LEU A 84 -11.54 14.68 14.80
C LEU A 84 -12.09 15.01 13.42
N ARG A 85 -11.34 15.79 12.64
CA ARG A 85 -11.63 16.05 11.23
C ARG A 85 -10.90 15.03 10.38
N LEU A 86 -11.65 14.12 9.78
CA LEU A 86 -11.10 13.04 8.96
C LEU A 86 -11.11 13.44 7.50
N ARG A 87 -9.94 13.34 6.84
CA ARG A 87 -9.78 13.40 5.39
C ARG A 87 -9.37 12.03 4.88
N VAL A 88 -10.20 11.39 4.07
CA VAL A 88 -9.87 10.13 3.41
C VAL A 88 -9.57 10.42 1.95
N VAL A 89 -8.43 9.95 1.47
CA VAL A 89 -8.02 10.07 0.07
C VAL A 89 -7.83 8.70 -0.55
N GLU A 90 -8.31 8.54 -1.77
CA GLU A 90 -8.13 7.33 -2.56
C GLU A 90 -7.14 7.58 -3.68
N ALA A 91 -6.09 6.75 -3.74
CA ALA A 91 -5.10 6.80 -4.80
C ALA A 91 -4.31 5.48 -4.88
N PHE A 92 -3.51 5.29 -5.92
CA PHE A 92 -2.58 4.18 -5.97
C PHE A 92 -1.44 4.33 -4.95
N SER A 93 -0.90 3.20 -4.48
CA SER A 93 0.14 3.15 -3.43
C SER A 93 1.36 4.03 -3.73
N SER A 94 1.72 4.22 -5.00
CA SER A 94 2.84 5.10 -5.38
C SER A 94 2.58 6.58 -5.05
N TYR A 95 1.36 7.07 -5.30
CA TYR A 95 0.97 8.44 -4.94
C TYR A 95 0.85 8.59 -3.43
N LEU A 96 0.18 7.63 -2.76
CA LEU A 96 0.03 7.63 -1.31
C LEU A 96 1.38 7.63 -0.60
N TRP A 97 2.34 6.86 -1.13
CA TRP A 97 3.70 6.84 -0.60
C TRP A 97 4.39 8.20 -0.70
N ASN A 98 4.27 8.87 -1.85
CA ASN A 98 4.84 10.20 -2.03
C ASN A 98 4.20 11.23 -1.11
N TRP A 99 2.88 11.18 -0.93
CA TRP A 99 2.15 12.07 -0.03
C TRP A 99 2.46 11.83 1.45
N LEU A 100 2.74 10.59 1.85
CA LEU A 100 3.27 10.30 3.18
C LEU A 100 4.64 10.96 3.38
N GLN A 101 5.53 10.83 2.39
CA GLN A 101 6.87 11.42 2.48
C GLN A 101 6.87 12.94 2.47
N SER A 102 5.94 13.57 1.76
CA SER A 102 5.77 15.03 1.76
C SER A 102 4.98 15.58 2.96
N GLY A 103 4.33 14.70 3.74
CA GLY A 103 3.47 15.12 4.85
C GLY A 103 2.08 15.60 4.42
N ASP A 104 1.68 15.34 3.18
CA ASP A 104 0.35 15.70 2.67
C ASP A 104 -0.75 14.81 3.25
N ILE A 105 -0.39 13.59 3.70
CA ILE A 105 -1.24 12.68 4.47
C ILE A 105 -0.46 12.12 5.66
N ASP A 106 -1.17 11.76 6.72
CA ASP A 106 -0.58 11.33 7.99
C ASP A 106 -0.34 9.81 8.03
N MET A 107 -1.22 9.04 7.40
CA MET A 107 -1.10 7.58 7.30
C MET A 107 -1.71 7.07 6.00
N ALA A 108 -1.24 5.90 5.57
CA ALA A 108 -1.81 5.22 4.41
C ALA A 108 -1.67 3.71 4.51
N VAL A 109 -2.58 3.01 3.86
CA VAL A 109 -2.35 1.62 3.45
C VAL A 109 -1.62 1.65 2.11
N VAL A 110 -0.56 0.87 1.99
CA VAL A 110 0.22 0.74 0.75
C VAL A 110 0.58 -0.71 0.51
N PHE A 111 0.70 -1.09 -0.76
CA PHE A 111 1.12 -2.43 -1.14
C PHE A 111 2.64 -2.48 -1.33
N ASP A 112 3.25 -3.55 -0.83
CA ASP A 112 4.64 -3.97 -1.08
C ASP A 112 5.66 -2.83 -0.89
N ARG A 113 5.64 -2.20 0.29
CA ARG A 113 6.59 -1.16 0.67
C ARG A 113 7.34 -1.54 1.94
N ALA A 114 8.65 -1.42 1.89
CA ALA A 114 9.50 -1.55 3.07
C ALA A 114 9.47 -0.25 3.89
N ALA A 115 9.64 -0.39 5.20
CA ALA A 115 9.88 0.74 6.08
C ALA A 115 11.13 1.52 5.62
N THR A 116 11.06 2.84 5.69
CA THR A 116 12.19 3.74 5.49
C THR A 116 12.61 4.36 6.83
N MET A 117 13.69 5.13 6.83
CA MET A 117 14.15 5.78 8.07
C MET A 117 13.10 6.75 8.65
N ASP A 118 12.22 7.30 7.79
CA ASP A 118 11.25 8.33 8.17
C ASP A 118 9.81 7.82 8.28
N LEU A 119 9.55 6.56 7.88
CA LEU A 119 8.20 6.00 7.87
C LEU A 119 8.17 4.65 8.59
N HIS A 120 7.28 4.55 9.58
CA HIS A 120 6.97 3.30 10.23
C HIS A 120 5.97 2.49 9.40
N CYS A 121 6.31 1.24 9.08
CA CYS A 121 5.44 0.33 8.34
C CYS A 121 5.10 -0.91 9.17
N THR A 122 3.82 -1.21 9.27
CA THR A 122 3.32 -2.42 9.94
C THR A 122 2.61 -3.31 8.92
N PRO A 123 3.03 -4.56 8.72
CA PRO A 123 2.30 -5.50 7.88
C PRO A 123 0.89 -5.74 8.46
N MET A 124 -0.14 -5.58 7.63
CA MET A 124 -1.53 -5.75 8.05
C MET A 124 -2.15 -7.05 7.53
N ALA A 125 -1.95 -7.35 6.25
CA ALA A 125 -2.55 -8.49 5.58
C ALA A 125 -1.72 -8.92 4.36
N GLN A 126 -1.97 -10.12 3.90
CA GLN A 126 -1.48 -10.62 2.62
C GLN A 126 -2.68 -10.96 1.73
N GLU A 127 -2.68 -10.48 0.50
CA GLU A 127 -3.74 -10.75 -0.47
C GLU A 127 -3.23 -11.61 -1.62
N THR A 128 -4.10 -12.48 -2.11
CA THR A 128 -3.87 -13.23 -3.34
C THR A 128 -4.55 -12.51 -4.50
N MET A 129 -3.80 -12.22 -5.56
CA MET A 129 -4.34 -11.57 -6.74
C MET A 129 -5.05 -12.57 -7.64
N HIS A 130 -6.14 -12.15 -8.24
CA HIS A 130 -7.01 -12.98 -9.07
C HIS A 130 -7.18 -12.36 -10.45
N LEU A 131 -7.31 -13.21 -11.47
CA LEU A 131 -7.81 -12.76 -12.77
C LEU A 131 -9.31 -12.50 -12.66
N VAL A 132 -9.68 -11.24 -12.81
CA VAL A 132 -11.07 -10.79 -12.79
C VAL A 132 -11.57 -10.65 -14.23
N SER A 133 -12.72 -11.23 -14.47
CA SER A 133 -13.38 -11.26 -15.78
C SER A 133 -14.87 -11.07 -15.63
N ARG A 134 -15.54 -10.56 -16.67
CA ARG A 134 -17.01 -10.60 -16.70
C ARG A 134 -17.52 -12.03 -16.53
N ARG A 135 -18.65 -12.17 -15.87
CA ARG A 135 -19.29 -13.46 -15.59
C ARG A 135 -20.02 -14.06 -16.80
N ASP A 136 -19.43 -14.16 -17.93
CA ASP A 136 -20.05 -14.88 -19.06
C ASP A 136 -19.44 -16.28 -19.23
N ALA A 137 -20.08 -17.08 -20.07
CA ALA A 137 -19.77 -18.50 -20.21
C ALA A 137 -18.36 -18.81 -20.76
N ARG A 138 -17.63 -17.81 -21.25
CA ARG A 138 -16.28 -17.97 -21.83
C ARG A 138 -15.16 -17.81 -20.81
N ALA A 139 -15.44 -17.21 -19.65
CA ALA A 139 -14.49 -17.17 -18.56
C ALA A 139 -14.41 -18.56 -17.93
N GLY A 140 -13.39 -19.34 -18.24
CA GLY A 140 -13.15 -20.69 -17.73
C GLY A 140 -13.30 -20.77 -16.20
N LYS A 141 -13.46 -22.01 -15.68
CA LYS A 141 -13.51 -22.23 -14.23
C LYS A 141 -12.14 -22.71 -13.73
N GLY A 142 -11.77 -22.32 -12.49
CA GLY A 142 -10.56 -22.79 -11.80
C GLY A 142 -9.39 -21.83 -11.84
N VAL A 143 -8.22 -22.33 -11.40
CA VAL A 143 -6.98 -21.56 -11.25
C VAL A 143 -6.44 -21.11 -12.62
N VAL A 144 -6.05 -19.84 -12.70
CA VAL A 144 -5.38 -19.28 -13.88
C VAL A 144 -3.87 -19.38 -13.68
N ARG A 145 -3.22 -20.13 -14.55
CA ARG A 145 -1.77 -20.26 -14.48
C ARG A 145 -1.10 -19.02 -15.09
N MET A 146 0.01 -18.59 -14.50
CA MET A 146 0.76 -17.44 -15.00
C MET A 146 1.07 -17.54 -16.50
N ARG A 147 1.45 -18.73 -17.00
CA ARG A 147 1.77 -18.96 -18.41
C ARG A 147 0.61 -18.73 -19.38
N THR A 148 -0.64 -18.76 -18.91
CA THR A 148 -1.82 -18.51 -19.75
C THR A 148 -2.37 -17.09 -19.57
N LEU A 149 -1.79 -16.29 -18.69
CA LEU A 149 -2.26 -14.92 -18.41
C LEU A 149 -2.09 -13.99 -19.62
N GLY A 150 -1.07 -14.25 -20.48
CA GLY A 150 -0.87 -13.51 -21.71
C GLY A 150 -1.93 -13.75 -22.81
N GLU A 151 -2.82 -14.72 -22.64
CA GLU A 151 -3.92 -14.98 -23.57
C GLU A 151 -5.13 -14.06 -23.34
N TYR A 152 -5.11 -13.28 -22.24
CA TYR A 152 -6.20 -12.39 -21.85
C TYR A 152 -5.84 -10.95 -22.19
N PRO A 153 -6.68 -10.21 -22.95
CA PRO A 153 -6.50 -8.77 -23.14
C PRO A 153 -6.74 -8.05 -21.79
N LEU A 154 -5.66 -7.57 -21.17
CA LEU A 154 -5.69 -6.97 -19.86
C LEU A 154 -5.92 -5.46 -19.93
N ALA A 155 -6.77 -4.94 -19.07
CA ALA A 155 -6.77 -3.56 -18.65
C ALA A 155 -6.05 -3.47 -17.30
N MET A 156 -5.04 -2.62 -17.20
CA MET A 156 -4.16 -2.54 -16.03
C MET A 156 -3.87 -1.08 -15.68
N PRO A 157 -3.45 -0.79 -14.44
CA PRO A 157 -2.85 0.50 -14.14
C PRO A 157 -1.60 0.76 -15.00
N SER A 158 -1.19 2.02 -15.09
CA SER A 158 0.07 2.38 -15.76
C SER A 158 1.29 1.76 -15.07
N ARG A 159 2.43 1.77 -15.75
CA ARG A 159 3.70 1.24 -15.22
C ARG A 159 4.23 2.00 -13.99
N ALA A 160 3.74 3.18 -13.71
CA ALA A 160 4.02 3.89 -12.48
C ALA A 160 3.44 3.19 -11.23
N ASN A 161 2.48 2.27 -11.41
CA ASN A 161 1.94 1.46 -10.34
C ASN A 161 2.88 0.29 -10.01
N GLY A 162 3.34 0.22 -8.75
CA GLY A 162 4.30 -0.80 -8.31
C GLY A 162 3.78 -2.23 -8.46
N PHE A 163 2.47 -2.46 -8.27
CA PHE A 163 1.85 -3.77 -8.50
C PHE A 163 2.00 -4.23 -9.97
N ARG A 164 1.76 -3.31 -10.93
CA ARG A 164 1.93 -3.60 -12.35
C ARG A 164 3.35 -4.07 -12.68
N ALA A 165 4.36 -3.35 -12.17
CA ALA A 165 5.77 -3.70 -12.38
C ALA A 165 6.12 -5.06 -11.76
N ALA A 166 5.61 -5.36 -10.55
CA ALA A 166 5.80 -6.63 -9.89
C ALA A 166 5.16 -7.79 -10.67
N LEU A 167 3.94 -7.60 -11.19
CA LEU A 167 3.25 -8.60 -11.99
C LEU A 167 3.97 -8.88 -13.31
N GLU A 168 4.41 -7.85 -14.04
CA GLU A 168 5.18 -7.99 -15.28
C GLU A 168 6.49 -8.75 -15.03
N SER A 169 7.25 -8.37 -13.99
CA SER A 169 8.47 -9.08 -13.61
C SER A 169 8.22 -10.55 -13.24
N HIS A 170 7.11 -10.82 -12.57
CA HIS A 170 6.74 -12.20 -12.24
C HIS A 170 6.36 -13.00 -13.49
N ALA A 171 5.61 -12.42 -14.42
CA ALA A 171 5.24 -13.04 -15.69
C ALA A 171 6.48 -13.35 -16.55
N GLU A 172 7.40 -12.42 -16.66
CA GLU A 172 8.67 -12.59 -17.40
C GLU A 172 9.48 -13.78 -16.85
N ARG A 173 9.59 -13.93 -15.52
CA ARG A 173 10.27 -15.09 -14.90
C ARG A 173 9.62 -16.43 -15.25
N HIS A 174 8.35 -16.42 -15.65
CA HIS A 174 7.61 -17.62 -16.09
C HIS A 174 7.51 -17.72 -17.62
N GLY A 175 8.26 -16.88 -18.35
CA GLY A 175 8.28 -16.88 -19.82
C GLY A 175 6.98 -16.38 -20.45
N THR A 176 6.22 -15.55 -19.73
CA THR A 176 4.94 -15.02 -20.17
C THR A 176 5.05 -13.53 -20.44
N VAL A 177 4.59 -13.09 -21.61
CA VAL A 177 4.39 -11.68 -21.92
C VAL A 177 2.91 -11.36 -21.71
N LEU A 178 2.61 -10.34 -20.91
CA LEU A 178 1.23 -9.92 -20.65
C LEU A 178 0.71 -9.09 -21.84
N ASP A 179 -0.50 -9.40 -22.30
CA ASP A 179 -1.22 -8.59 -23.28
C ASP A 179 -1.94 -7.44 -22.56
N VAL A 180 -1.23 -6.33 -22.33
CA VAL A 180 -1.83 -5.13 -21.74
C VAL A 180 -2.39 -4.26 -22.84
N ALA A 181 -3.65 -4.51 -23.17
CA ALA A 181 -4.37 -3.83 -24.23
C ALA A 181 -4.86 -2.42 -23.84
N LEU A 182 -4.95 -2.10 -22.54
CA LEU A 182 -5.38 -0.79 -22.06
C LEU A 182 -4.70 -0.43 -20.73
N GLU A 183 -4.30 0.82 -20.60
CA GLU A 183 -3.83 1.40 -19.34
C GLU A 183 -4.86 2.41 -18.81
N ILE A 184 -5.17 2.30 -17.50
CA ILE A 184 -6.13 3.19 -16.83
C ILE A 184 -5.78 3.35 -15.35
N ASP A 185 -5.51 4.59 -14.93
CA ASP A 185 -5.17 4.95 -13.55
C ASP A 185 -6.40 5.43 -12.75
N ALA A 186 -7.52 4.74 -12.93
CA ALA A 186 -8.76 5.00 -12.21
C ALA A 186 -9.37 3.67 -11.75
N GLY A 187 -9.15 3.28 -10.48
CA GLY A 187 -9.50 1.97 -9.95
C GLY A 187 -10.97 1.58 -10.15
N HIS A 188 -11.89 2.48 -9.82
CA HIS A 188 -13.32 2.23 -10.01
C HIS A 188 -13.70 2.07 -11.51
N GLN A 189 -13.10 2.85 -12.41
CA GLN A 189 -13.36 2.72 -13.85
C GLN A 189 -12.76 1.44 -14.42
N LEU A 190 -11.61 1.00 -13.90
CA LEU A 190 -11.01 -0.28 -14.26
C LEU A 190 -11.97 -1.44 -13.96
N VAL A 191 -12.57 -1.46 -12.78
CA VAL A 191 -13.55 -2.48 -12.37
C VAL A 191 -14.77 -2.47 -13.31
N ARG A 192 -15.35 -1.29 -13.59
CA ARG A 192 -16.47 -1.14 -14.52
C ARG A 192 -16.11 -1.60 -15.94
N LEU A 193 -14.89 -1.32 -16.38
CA LEU A 193 -14.40 -1.74 -17.68
C LEU A 193 -14.32 -3.27 -17.79
N VAL A 194 -13.82 -3.95 -16.74
CA VAL A 194 -13.81 -5.42 -16.67
C VAL A 194 -15.23 -5.98 -16.67
N ALA A 195 -16.14 -5.38 -15.91
CA ALA A 195 -17.55 -5.78 -15.89
C ALA A 195 -18.26 -5.60 -17.24
N SER A 196 -17.79 -4.71 -18.11
CA SER A 196 -18.30 -4.57 -19.49
C SER A 196 -17.99 -5.77 -20.39
N GLY A 197 -16.95 -6.57 -20.03
CA GLY A 197 -16.61 -7.85 -20.65
C GLY A 197 -15.64 -7.79 -21.82
N ARG A 198 -15.12 -6.61 -22.14
CA ARG A 198 -14.14 -6.45 -23.23
C ARG A 198 -12.71 -6.77 -22.77
N TYR A 199 -12.41 -6.53 -21.49
CA TYR A 199 -11.09 -6.69 -20.91
C TYR A 199 -11.15 -7.53 -19.63
N HIS A 200 -9.99 -8.04 -19.25
CA HIS A 200 -9.74 -8.69 -17.98
C HIS A 200 -8.79 -7.82 -17.15
N SER A 201 -8.67 -8.09 -15.86
CA SER A 201 -7.66 -7.45 -15.03
C SER A 201 -7.17 -8.38 -13.93
N VAL A 202 -6.00 -8.12 -13.39
CA VAL A 202 -5.50 -8.82 -12.20
C VAL A 202 -5.71 -7.91 -11.00
N LEU A 203 -6.64 -8.30 -10.13
CA LEU A 203 -7.09 -7.50 -9.00
C LEU A 203 -7.20 -8.36 -7.73
N ALA A 204 -7.12 -7.72 -6.56
CA ALA A 204 -7.52 -8.32 -5.31
C ALA A 204 -9.05 -8.53 -5.29
N PRO A 205 -9.57 -9.64 -4.75
CA PRO A 205 -11.02 -9.88 -4.68
C PRO A 205 -11.79 -8.78 -3.95
N CYS A 206 -11.18 -8.14 -2.96
CA CYS A 206 -11.79 -7.03 -2.22
C CYS A 206 -12.10 -5.83 -3.13
N ALA A 207 -11.31 -5.60 -4.20
CA ALA A 207 -11.51 -4.51 -5.15
C ALA A 207 -12.80 -4.66 -6.00
N VAL A 208 -13.32 -5.88 -6.08
CA VAL A 208 -14.48 -6.23 -6.94
C VAL A 208 -15.55 -6.99 -6.16
N ARG A 209 -15.59 -6.80 -4.85
CA ARG A 209 -16.51 -7.51 -3.97
C ARG A 209 -17.96 -7.30 -4.37
N ASP A 210 -18.36 -6.06 -4.57
CA ASP A 210 -19.73 -5.70 -4.91
C ASP A 210 -20.15 -6.27 -6.28
N GLU A 211 -19.24 -6.26 -7.25
CA GLU A 211 -19.47 -6.83 -8.58
C GLU A 211 -19.53 -8.36 -8.56
N ILE A 212 -18.80 -9.01 -7.65
CA ILE A 212 -18.91 -10.46 -7.44
C ILE A 212 -20.27 -10.79 -6.80
N GLU A 213 -20.66 -10.07 -5.76
CA GLU A 213 -21.96 -10.23 -5.09
C GLU A 213 -23.13 -9.94 -6.05
N ALA A 214 -23.01 -8.90 -6.88
CA ALA A 214 -23.95 -8.57 -7.94
C ALA A 214 -23.90 -9.54 -9.14
N ARG A 215 -23.00 -10.54 -9.13
CA ARG A 215 -22.80 -11.52 -10.19
C ARG A 215 -22.44 -10.93 -11.55
N GLN A 216 -21.79 -9.78 -11.57
CA GLN A 216 -21.31 -9.12 -12.79
C GLN A 216 -19.96 -9.66 -13.24
N VAL A 217 -19.09 -9.97 -12.28
CA VAL A 217 -17.76 -10.50 -12.54
C VAL A 217 -17.49 -11.81 -11.79
N ILE A 218 -16.41 -12.49 -12.17
CA ILE A 218 -15.81 -13.61 -11.43
C ILE A 218 -14.33 -13.31 -11.19
N ALA A 219 -13.81 -13.72 -10.04
CA ALA A 219 -12.41 -13.67 -9.69
C ALA A 219 -11.86 -15.09 -9.62
N ARG A 220 -10.81 -15.38 -10.39
CA ARG A 220 -10.14 -16.69 -10.46
C ARG A 220 -8.73 -16.58 -9.93
N PRO A 221 -8.31 -17.40 -8.95
CA PRO A 221 -6.97 -17.37 -8.40
C PRO A 221 -5.89 -17.79 -9.40
#